data_e04fc8f1c4dfab9eae39fffb1466eeee
#
_entry.id   e04fc8f1c4dfab9eae39fffb1466eeee
#
_cell.length_a   1.000
_cell.length_b   1.000
_cell.length_c   1.000
_cell.angle_alpha   90.00
_cell.angle_beta   90.00
_cell.angle_gamma   90.00
#
_symmetry.space_group_name_H-M   'P 1'
#
loop_
_entity.id
_entity.type
_entity.pdbx_description
1 polymer ?
#
loop_
_entity_poly.entity_id
_entity_poly.type
_entity_poly.pdbx_seq_one_letter_code
_entity_poly.pdbx_strand_id
1 'polypeptide(L)'
;GCLFLLGIAFVYGAGLATARELLFFENFTSGMGNGLFMSGFVLIVAAGLFKIAAFPFQFWSPDVYQGAPTPVSAFFAVASKAAGIVFLGKIFTFIDFSGGGMFDIADKAVFTISVISALTIIVGNLGGITQVNVKRLIGFSGIANAGYLLVAVAALIKTGLIPFFELTLYFYLAAYMFANYGLFFVVNQFQGEDDSGQTFADYRGMVRKSSLLESSLVINLASLAGIPPTAGFFGKLLILIMAWYAQLYWLMAIMIFGSVVSIYYYFGWMRASLDFADGGERPLRENGALAPT
;
A
#
# COMPACT_ATOMS: atom_id res chain seq x y z
N GLY A 1 -0.55 -17.09 5.39
CA GLY A 1 -1.47 -18.27 5.39
C GLY A 1 -1.76 -18.74 6.80
N CYS A 2 -0.74 -19.26 7.54
CA CYS A 2 -0.95 -19.90 8.84
C CYS A 2 -1.64 -18.99 9.89
N LEU A 3 -1.22 -17.73 10.02
CA LEU A 3 -1.85 -16.78 10.95
C LEU A 3 -3.35 -16.58 10.64
N PHE A 4 -3.70 -16.51 9.37
CA PHE A 4 -5.09 -16.34 8.94
C PHE A 4 -5.95 -17.57 9.27
N LEU A 5 -5.45 -18.78 8.95
CA LEU A 5 -6.14 -20.02 9.24
C LEU A 5 -6.30 -20.25 10.75
N LEU A 6 -5.26 -19.97 11.54
CA LEU A 6 -5.31 -20.05 12.99
C LEU A 6 -6.32 -19.03 13.57
N GLY A 7 -6.35 -17.82 13.03
CA GLY A 7 -7.33 -16.80 13.41
C GLY A 7 -8.77 -17.24 13.15
N ILE A 8 -9.05 -17.82 11.98
CA ILE A 8 -10.36 -18.39 11.64
C ILE A 8 -10.71 -19.52 12.61
N ALA A 9 -9.76 -20.42 12.90
CA ALA A 9 -9.99 -21.54 13.82
C ALA A 9 -10.37 -21.05 15.23
N PHE A 10 -9.76 -19.96 15.70
CA PHE A 10 -10.09 -19.36 17.00
C PHE A 10 -11.48 -18.69 16.99
N VAL A 11 -11.81 -17.96 15.92
CA VAL A 11 -13.15 -17.36 15.76
C VAL A 11 -14.22 -18.45 15.71
N TYR A 12 -13.98 -19.52 14.95
CA TYR A 12 -14.88 -20.66 14.90
C TYR A 12 -15.00 -21.37 16.26
N GLY A 13 -13.87 -21.59 16.96
CA GLY A 13 -13.83 -22.17 18.30
C GLY A 13 -14.54 -21.30 19.37
N ALA A 14 -14.67 -20.00 19.13
CA ALA A 14 -15.45 -19.10 19.96
C ALA A 14 -16.98 -19.23 19.74
N GLY A 15 -17.43 -20.12 18.85
CA GLY A 15 -18.84 -20.38 18.56
C GLY A 15 -19.41 -19.53 17.42
N LEU A 16 -18.56 -18.81 16.67
CA LEU A 16 -18.98 -17.95 15.57
C LEU A 16 -18.73 -18.66 14.24
N ALA A 17 -19.66 -19.52 13.85
CA ALA A 17 -19.54 -20.35 12.63
C ALA A 17 -19.91 -19.60 11.35
N THR A 18 -20.65 -18.49 11.44
CA THR A 18 -21.12 -17.74 10.28
C THR A 18 -20.81 -16.24 10.39
N ALA A 19 -20.61 -15.58 9.24
CA ALA A 19 -20.44 -14.11 9.18
C ALA A 19 -21.65 -13.36 9.77
N ARG A 20 -22.83 -13.98 9.79
CA ARG A 20 -24.05 -13.42 10.35
C ARG A 20 -23.99 -13.36 11.89
N GLU A 21 -23.36 -14.33 12.53
CA GLU A 21 -23.17 -14.35 13.98
C GLU A 21 -22.16 -13.30 14.43
N LEU A 22 -21.20 -12.92 13.56
CA LEU A 22 -20.30 -11.79 13.80
C LEU A 22 -21.03 -10.44 13.87
N LEU A 23 -22.19 -10.30 13.22
CA LEU A 23 -23.01 -9.09 13.22
C LEU A 23 -23.88 -8.94 14.48
N PHE A 24 -24.18 -10.05 15.20
CA PHE A 24 -25.04 -10.07 16.39
C PHE A 24 -24.24 -10.27 17.68
N PHE A 25 -23.17 -9.52 17.84
CA PHE A 25 -22.26 -9.63 18.98
C PHE A 25 -22.86 -9.26 20.34
N GLU A 26 -24.09 -8.73 20.35
CA GLU A 26 -24.80 -8.32 21.59
C GLU A 26 -24.96 -9.43 22.64
N ASN A 27 -24.97 -10.70 22.23
CA ASN A 27 -25.14 -11.84 23.12
C ASN A 27 -23.85 -12.45 23.66
N PHE A 28 -22.69 -11.91 23.30
CA PHE A 28 -21.36 -12.48 23.62
C PHE A 28 -20.73 -11.92 24.89
N THR A 29 -21.55 -11.56 25.88
CA THR A 29 -21.13 -10.82 27.08
C THR A 29 -20.50 -11.64 28.20
N SER A 30 -20.29 -12.93 28.06
CA SER A 30 -19.78 -13.72 29.20
C SER A 30 -18.73 -14.77 28.80
N GLY A 31 -17.48 -14.60 29.27
CA GLY A 31 -16.57 -15.69 29.52
C GLY A 31 -15.44 -15.90 28.47
N MET A 32 -14.95 -17.13 28.41
CA MET A 32 -13.80 -17.59 27.64
C MET A 32 -13.93 -17.37 26.12
N GLY A 33 -15.16 -17.29 25.59
CA GLY A 33 -15.46 -17.01 24.18
C GLY A 33 -14.94 -15.65 23.70
N ASN A 34 -15.00 -14.62 24.54
CA ASN A 34 -14.53 -13.27 24.19
C ASN A 34 -13.00 -13.23 23.99
N GLY A 35 -12.24 -13.91 24.85
CA GLY A 35 -10.78 -13.98 24.73
C GLY A 35 -10.34 -14.72 23.48
N LEU A 36 -11.01 -15.83 23.16
CA LEU A 36 -10.69 -16.65 22.00
C LEU A 36 -11.04 -15.90 20.69
N PHE A 37 -12.21 -15.25 20.64
CA PHE A 37 -12.59 -14.41 19.53
C PHE A 37 -11.60 -13.26 19.29
N MET A 38 -11.27 -12.50 20.34
CA MET A 38 -10.32 -11.39 20.23
C MET A 38 -8.96 -11.85 19.73
N SER A 39 -8.46 -12.98 20.24
CA SER A 39 -7.21 -13.57 19.76
C SER A 39 -7.28 -13.95 18.28
N GLY A 40 -8.38 -14.56 17.85
CA GLY A 40 -8.63 -14.91 16.46
C GLY A 40 -8.72 -13.68 15.55
N PHE A 41 -9.44 -12.66 16.00
CA PHE A 41 -9.60 -11.40 15.28
C PHE A 41 -8.24 -10.68 15.08
N VAL A 42 -7.43 -10.58 16.15
CA VAL A 42 -6.08 -9.99 16.07
C VAL A 42 -5.20 -10.75 15.08
N LEU A 43 -5.25 -12.09 15.06
CA LEU A 43 -4.51 -12.90 14.11
C LEU A 43 -4.95 -12.68 12.65
N ILE A 44 -6.25 -12.52 12.41
CA ILE A 44 -6.82 -12.23 11.09
C ILE A 44 -6.36 -10.84 10.60
N VAL A 45 -6.44 -9.83 11.47
CA VAL A 45 -5.97 -8.46 11.16
C VAL A 45 -4.45 -8.48 10.91
N ALA A 46 -3.67 -9.17 11.74
CA ALA A 46 -2.23 -9.31 11.55
C ALA A 46 -1.87 -9.97 10.21
N ALA A 47 -2.65 -10.97 9.78
CA ALA A 47 -2.49 -11.58 8.46
C ALA A 47 -2.77 -10.60 7.31
N GLY A 48 -3.78 -9.75 7.45
CA GLY A 48 -4.05 -8.66 6.52
C GLY A 48 -2.93 -7.64 6.47
N LEU A 49 -2.42 -7.21 7.63
CA LEU A 49 -1.29 -6.28 7.74
C LEU A 49 0.00 -6.86 7.12
N PHE A 50 0.28 -8.15 7.34
CA PHE A 50 1.38 -8.84 6.69
C PHE A 50 1.25 -8.81 5.17
N LYS A 51 0.04 -9.05 4.64
CA LYS A 51 -0.22 -9.10 3.20
C LYS A 51 0.03 -7.75 2.51
N ILE A 52 -0.27 -6.63 3.16
CA ILE A 52 -0.03 -5.29 2.63
C ILE A 52 1.38 -4.76 2.94
N ALA A 53 2.20 -5.54 3.66
CA ALA A 53 3.51 -5.15 4.16
C ALA A 53 3.47 -3.91 5.08
N ALA A 54 2.46 -3.83 5.97
CA ALA A 54 2.40 -2.81 7.00
C ALA A 54 3.38 -3.13 8.15
N PHE A 55 3.77 -2.09 8.91
CA PHE A 55 4.56 -2.27 10.14
C PHE A 55 3.80 -3.18 11.13
N PRO A 56 4.49 -4.14 11.79
CA PRO A 56 5.92 -4.46 11.75
C PRO A 56 6.31 -5.49 10.68
N PHE A 57 5.44 -5.81 9.72
CA PHE A 57 5.63 -6.90 8.75
C PHE A 57 6.18 -6.45 7.39
N GLN A 58 6.79 -5.26 7.30
CA GLN A 58 7.20 -4.64 6.02
C GLN A 58 8.45 -5.23 5.38
N PHE A 59 9.29 -5.97 6.12
CA PHE A 59 10.64 -6.35 5.71
C PHE A 59 10.71 -7.16 4.43
N TRP A 60 9.72 -8.00 4.15
CA TRP A 60 9.72 -8.87 2.98
C TRP A 60 9.52 -8.14 1.65
N SER A 61 8.78 -7.01 1.67
CA SER A 61 8.31 -6.36 0.44
C SER A 61 9.43 -5.78 -0.42
N PRO A 62 10.40 -5.00 0.09
CA PRO A 62 11.48 -4.44 -0.73
C PRO A 62 12.40 -5.52 -1.30
N ASP A 63 12.69 -6.56 -0.53
CA ASP A 63 13.59 -7.64 -0.94
C ASP A 63 12.95 -8.53 -2.01
N VAL A 64 11.67 -8.85 -1.84
CA VAL A 64 10.89 -9.61 -2.85
C VAL A 64 10.77 -8.82 -4.16
N TYR A 65 10.51 -7.50 -4.08
CA TYR A 65 10.39 -6.70 -5.31
C TYR A 65 11.71 -6.59 -6.06
N GLN A 66 12.83 -6.52 -5.35
CA GLN A 66 14.15 -6.49 -5.95
C GLN A 66 14.51 -7.83 -6.59
N GLY A 67 14.25 -8.95 -5.92
CA GLY A 67 14.68 -10.28 -6.34
C GLY A 67 13.74 -10.99 -7.30
N ALA A 68 12.47 -10.57 -7.41
CA ALA A 68 11.51 -11.22 -8.30
C ALA A 68 11.58 -10.61 -9.73
N PRO A 69 11.24 -11.39 -10.77
CA PRO A 69 11.05 -10.87 -12.12
C PRO A 69 10.07 -9.68 -12.14
N THR A 70 10.34 -8.68 -12.99
CA THR A 70 9.59 -7.42 -13.00
C THR A 70 8.06 -7.59 -13.13
N PRO A 71 7.49 -8.49 -13.97
CA PRO A 71 6.04 -8.71 -14.01
C PRO A 71 5.47 -9.27 -12.72
N VAL A 72 6.23 -10.13 -12.02
CA VAL A 72 5.83 -10.71 -10.73
C VAL A 72 5.83 -9.65 -9.65
N SER A 73 6.86 -8.79 -9.62
CA SER A 73 6.93 -7.64 -8.70
C SER A 73 5.77 -6.67 -8.92
N ALA A 74 5.38 -6.41 -10.17
CA ALA A 74 4.22 -5.59 -10.52
C ALA A 74 2.91 -6.18 -9.96
N PHE A 75 2.71 -7.49 -10.09
CA PHE A 75 1.54 -8.17 -9.54
C PHE A 75 1.49 -8.06 -8.01
N PHE A 76 2.60 -8.32 -7.30
CA PHE A 76 2.65 -8.18 -5.85
C PHE A 76 2.45 -6.74 -5.38
N ALA A 77 2.98 -5.77 -6.13
CA ALA A 77 2.84 -4.36 -5.79
C ALA A 77 1.38 -3.90 -5.80
N VAL A 78 0.58 -4.40 -6.72
CA VAL A 78 -0.80 -3.92 -6.96
C VAL A 78 -1.83 -4.91 -6.41
N ALA A 79 -1.94 -6.09 -7.00
CA ALA A 79 -3.04 -7.02 -6.74
C ALA A 79 -3.04 -7.53 -5.30
N SER A 80 -1.87 -7.91 -4.77
CA SER A 80 -1.76 -8.41 -3.40
C SER A 80 -2.11 -7.35 -2.37
N LYS A 81 -1.65 -6.10 -2.56
CA LYS A 81 -1.95 -4.98 -1.65
C LYS A 81 -3.41 -4.56 -1.72
N ALA A 82 -3.95 -4.43 -2.93
CA ALA A 82 -5.37 -4.11 -3.13
C ALA A 82 -6.27 -5.12 -2.42
N ALA A 83 -6.02 -6.42 -2.63
CA ALA A 83 -6.76 -7.46 -1.95
C ALA A 83 -6.64 -7.40 -0.41
N GLY A 84 -5.43 -7.09 0.10
CA GLY A 84 -5.21 -6.98 1.54
C GLY A 84 -5.94 -5.79 2.18
N ILE A 85 -5.92 -4.64 1.54
CA ILE A 85 -6.63 -3.43 2.04
C ILE A 85 -8.15 -3.59 1.94
N VAL A 86 -8.67 -4.11 0.82
CA VAL A 86 -10.12 -4.39 0.69
C VAL A 86 -10.56 -5.38 1.75
N PHE A 87 -9.77 -6.42 2.00
CA PHE A 87 -10.03 -7.40 3.05
C PHE A 87 -10.10 -6.75 4.44
N LEU A 88 -9.11 -5.93 4.80
CA LEU A 88 -9.10 -5.21 6.08
C LEU A 88 -10.32 -4.27 6.19
N GLY A 89 -10.60 -3.48 5.15
CA GLY A 89 -11.77 -2.61 5.11
C GLY A 89 -13.07 -3.38 5.35
N LYS A 90 -13.27 -4.48 4.62
CA LYS A 90 -14.49 -5.31 4.77
C LYS A 90 -14.60 -5.93 6.16
N ILE A 91 -13.52 -6.42 6.76
CA ILE A 91 -13.58 -6.93 8.14
C ILE A 91 -14.09 -5.86 9.09
N PHE A 92 -13.60 -4.63 8.99
CA PHE A 92 -14.05 -3.55 9.87
C PHE A 92 -15.44 -3.00 9.54
N THR A 93 -15.94 -3.18 8.31
CA THR A 93 -17.34 -2.87 7.98
C THR A 93 -18.32 -3.93 8.47
N PHE A 94 -17.87 -5.18 8.63
CA PHE A 94 -18.73 -6.26 9.16
C PHE A 94 -18.89 -6.22 10.68
N ILE A 95 -17.98 -5.58 11.40
CA ILE A 95 -18.07 -5.48 12.86
C ILE A 95 -18.79 -4.17 13.18
N ASP A 96 -20.01 -4.30 13.69
CA ASP A 96 -20.74 -3.15 14.23
C ASP A 96 -20.19 -2.79 15.61
N PHE A 97 -19.42 -1.74 15.68
CA PHE A 97 -18.88 -1.20 16.92
C PHE A 97 -19.88 -0.31 17.68
N SER A 98 -21.12 -0.17 17.21
CA SER A 98 -22.16 0.71 17.83
C SER A 98 -22.86 0.09 19.03
N GLY A 99 -22.75 -1.22 19.25
CA GLY A 99 -23.33 -1.92 20.40
C GLY A 99 -22.67 -1.55 21.73
N GLY A 100 -23.45 -1.31 22.75
CA GLY A 100 -23.13 -0.62 24.02
C GLY A 100 -21.96 -1.15 24.88
N GLY A 101 -21.24 -2.19 24.48
CA GLY A 101 -20.01 -2.67 25.13
C GLY A 101 -18.77 -2.59 24.25
N MET A 102 -18.89 -2.23 22.97
CA MET A 102 -17.83 -2.28 21.97
C MET A 102 -17.17 -0.91 21.70
N PHE A 103 -17.68 0.19 22.24
CA PHE A 103 -17.05 1.51 22.08
C PHE A 103 -15.59 1.53 22.55
N ASP A 104 -15.28 0.92 23.68
CA ASP A 104 -13.92 0.83 24.21
C ASP A 104 -13.01 -0.02 23.30
N ILE A 105 -13.55 -1.03 22.64
CA ILE A 105 -12.84 -1.88 21.67
C ILE A 105 -12.63 -1.11 20.37
N ALA A 106 -13.63 -0.36 19.89
CA ALA A 106 -13.53 0.47 18.72
C ALA A 106 -12.44 1.55 18.86
N ASP A 107 -12.42 2.26 19.98
CA ASP A 107 -11.40 3.29 20.26
C ASP A 107 -9.99 2.68 20.33
N LYS A 108 -9.85 1.52 20.95
CA LYS A 108 -8.58 0.78 20.97
C LYS A 108 -8.16 0.32 19.57
N ALA A 109 -9.11 -0.16 18.75
CA ALA A 109 -8.84 -0.55 17.37
C ALA A 109 -8.42 0.66 16.52
N VAL A 110 -9.14 1.80 16.62
CA VAL A 110 -8.76 3.06 15.95
C VAL A 110 -7.36 3.48 16.35
N PHE A 111 -7.05 3.49 17.64
CA PHE A 111 -5.72 3.88 18.13
C PHE A 111 -4.64 2.94 17.60
N THR A 112 -4.84 1.62 17.68
CA THR A 112 -3.89 0.61 17.22
C THR A 112 -3.62 0.73 15.71
N ILE A 113 -4.67 0.79 14.89
CA ILE A 113 -4.54 0.93 13.44
C ILE A 113 -3.90 2.27 13.08
N SER A 114 -4.22 3.34 13.80
CA SER A 114 -3.62 4.65 13.59
C SER A 114 -2.11 4.65 13.88
N VAL A 115 -1.68 4.01 14.96
CA VAL A 115 -0.24 3.87 15.30
C VAL A 115 0.48 3.02 14.26
N ILE A 116 -0.11 1.89 13.85
CA ILE A 116 0.44 1.03 12.79
C ILE A 116 0.54 1.80 11.47
N SER A 117 -0.49 2.56 11.11
CA SER A 117 -0.51 3.42 9.93
C SER A 117 0.63 4.44 9.96
N ALA A 118 0.76 5.17 11.07
CA ALA A 118 1.82 6.18 11.28
C ALA A 118 3.22 5.57 11.12
N LEU A 119 3.49 4.46 11.80
CA LEU A 119 4.77 3.75 11.71
C LEU A 119 5.01 3.22 10.29
N THR A 120 3.98 2.72 9.62
CA THR A 120 4.07 2.25 8.23
C THR A 120 4.45 3.40 7.28
N ILE A 121 3.82 4.58 7.45
CA ILE A 121 4.15 5.78 6.67
C ILE A 121 5.60 6.20 6.92
N ILE A 122 6.02 6.28 8.17
CA ILE A 122 7.36 6.73 8.55
C ILE A 122 8.42 5.76 8.01
N VAL A 123 8.28 4.47 8.29
CA VAL A 123 9.25 3.44 7.86
C VAL A 123 9.32 3.33 6.34
N GLY A 124 8.17 3.38 5.65
CA GLY A 124 8.12 3.35 4.19
C GLY A 124 8.84 4.54 3.55
N ASN A 125 8.59 5.74 4.04
CA ASN A 125 9.22 6.95 3.49
C ASN A 125 10.72 7.04 3.85
N LEU A 126 11.10 6.80 5.10
CA LEU A 126 12.50 6.84 5.50
C LEU A 126 13.33 5.76 4.80
N GLY A 127 12.77 4.56 4.65
CA GLY A 127 13.42 3.50 3.88
C GLY A 127 13.58 3.84 2.41
N GLY A 128 12.61 4.57 1.83
CA GLY A 128 12.66 5.02 0.43
C GLY A 128 13.79 6.02 0.13
N ILE A 129 14.10 6.93 1.07
CA ILE A 129 15.13 7.97 0.88
C ILE A 129 16.52 7.37 0.58
N THR A 130 16.84 6.24 1.18
CA THR A 130 18.17 5.62 1.09
C THR A 130 18.32 4.67 -0.10
N GLN A 131 17.26 4.45 -0.88
CA GLN A 131 17.30 3.48 -1.97
C GLN A 131 17.90 4.06 -3.25
N VAL A 132 18.76 3.28 -3.86
CA VAL A 132 19.32 3.53 -5.22
C VAL A 132 18.71 2.57 -6.24
N ASN A 133 18.19 1.42 -5.80
CA ASN A 133 17.54 0.43 -6.64
C ASN A 133 16.07 0.80 -6.85
N VAL A 134 15.62 0.89 -8.10
CA VAL A 134 14.28 1.37 -8.46
C VAL A 134 13.16 0.40 -8.01
N LYS A 135 13.36 -0.91 -8.12
CA LYS A 135 12.38 -1.89 -7.66
C LYS A 135 12.24 -1.85 -6.14
N ARG A 136 13.35 -1.72 -5.43
CA ARG A 136 13.38 -1.60 -3.98
C ARG A 136 12.73 -0.29 -3.52
N LEU A 137 12.97 0.80 -4.25
CA LEU A 137 12.28 2.08 -4.03
C LEU A 137 10.76 1.93 -4.16
N ILE A 138 10.28 1.29 -5.24
CA ILE A 138 8.85 1.02 -5.42
C ILE A 138 8.29 0.17 -4.27
N GLY A 139 9.08 -0.77 -3.75
CA GLY A 139 8.75 -1.56 -2.56
C GLY A 139 8.47 -0.69 -1.34
N PHE A 140 9.41 0.21 -0.99
CA PHE A 140 9.26 1.16 0.14
C PHE A 140 8.15 2.17 -0.09
N SER A 141 8.04 2.70 -1.30
CA SER A 141 6.91 3.53 -1.72
C SER A 141 5.57 2.80 -1.48
N GLY A 142 5.50 1.53 -1.86
CA GLY A 142 4.33 0.71 -1.64
C GLY A 142 3.99 0.49 -0.17
N ILE A 143 5.00 0.45 0.75
CA ILE A 143 4.78 0.42 2.19
C ILE A 143 4.16 1.74 2.65
N ALA A 144 4.72 2.89 2.24
CA ALA A 144 4.18 4.20 2.60
C ALA A 144 2.72 4.37 2.12
N ASN A 145 2.42 3.96 0.88
CA ASN A 145 1.06 4.02 0.32
C ASN A 145 0.08 3.08 1.05
N ALA A 146 0.52 1.90 1.50
CA ALA A 146 -0.28 1.04 2.37
C ALA A 146 -0.59 1.74 3.71
N GLY A 147 0.37 2.48 4.25
CA GLY A 147 0.15 3.33 5.42
C GLY A 147 -0.92 4.39 5.20
N TYR A 148 -0.92 5.10 4.06
CA TYR A 148 -1.97 6.07 3.73
C TYR A 148 -3.35 5.41 3.64
N LEU A 149 -3.46 4.22 3.06
CA LEU A 149 -4.71 3.47 3.00
C LEU A 149 -5.18 3.00 4.39
N LEU A 150 -4.25 2.69 5.30
CA LEU A 150 -4.60 2.39 6.70
C LEU A 150 -5.15 3.63 7.46
N VAL A 151 -4.77 4.86 7.07
CA VAL A 151 -5.44 6.08 7.59
C VAL A 151 -6.93 6.05 7.27
N ALA A 152 -7.30 5.68 6.03
CA ALA A 152 -8.70 5.56 5.63
C ALA A 152 -9.43 4.47 6.42
N VAL A 153 -8.77 3.33 6.70
CA VAL A 153 -9.34 2.26 7.54
C VAL A 153 -9.56 2.75 8.98
N ALA A 154 -8.61 3.44 9.59
CA ALA A 154 -8.78 4.02 10.93
C ALA A 154 -9.94 5.02 10.98
N ALA A 155 -10.06 5.87 9.94
CA ALA A 155 -11.16 6.82 9.82
C ALA A 155 -12.52 6.11 9.64
N LEU A 156 -12.56 5.01 8.88
CA LEU A 156 -13.76 4.17 8.73
C LEU A 156 -14.24 3.63 10.08
N ILE A 157 -13.34 3.00 10.86
CA ILE A 157 -13.68 2.42 12.16
C ILE A 157 -14.27 3.50 13.08
N LYS A 158 -13.72 4.72 13.04
CA LYS A 158 -14.15 5.81 13.92
C LYS A 158 -15.46 6.47 13.50
N THR A 159 -15.72 6.56 12.19
CA THR A 159 -16.88 7.34 11.68
C THR A 159 -18.03 6.49 11.18
N GLY A 160 -17.79 5.24 10.82
CA GLY A 160 -18.77 4.37 10.17
C GLY A 160 -19.20 4.84 8.78
N LEU A 161 -18.51 5.79 8.14
CA LEU A 161 -18.86 6.35 6.83
C LEU A 161 -18.48 5.40 5.68
N ILE A 162 -19.15 4.25 5.61
CA ILE A 162 -18.86 3.17 4.66
C ILE A 162 -18.88 3.65 3.19
N PRO A 163 -19.90 4.37 2.67
CA PRO A 163 -19.93 4.76 1.26
C PRO A 163 -18.77 5.68 0.89
N PHE A 164 -18.40 6.60 1.78
CA PHE A 164 -17.28 7.51 1.53
C PHE A 164 -15.93 6.79 1.59
N PHE A 165 -15.79 5.82 2.51
CA PHE A 165 -14.62 4.94 2.56
C PHE A 165 -14.47 4.14 1.27
N GLU A 166 -15.54 3.49 0.80
CA GLU A 166 -15.49 2.68 -0.42
C GLU A 166 -15.11 3.52 -1.64
N LEU A 167 -15.72 4.70 -1.81
CA LEU A 167 -15.36 5.63 -2.87
C LEU A 167 -13.87 6.00 -2.82
N THR A 168 -13.39 6.41 -1.65
CA THR A 168 -12.00 6.78 -1.44
C THR A 168 -11.05 5.63 -1.73
N LEU A 169 -11.39 4.43 -1.24
CA LEU A 169 -10.60 3.23 -1.39
C LEU A 169 -10.47 2.83 -2.87
N TYR A 170 -11.59 2.71 -3.58
CA TYR A 170 -11.57 2.27 -4.98
C TYR A 170 -10.89 3.30 -5.88
N PHE A 171 -11.14 4.58 -5.67
CA PHE A 171 -10.47 5.64 -6.42
C PHE A 171 -8.95 5.62 -6.21
N TYR A 172 -8.51 5.53 -4.95
CA TYR A 172 -7.08 5.50 -4.64
C TYR A 172 -6.40 4.24 -5.17
N LEU A 173 -7.04 3.07 -5.01
CA LEU A 173 -6.50 1.81 -5.52
C LEU A 173 -6.40 1.82 -7.05
N ALA A 174 -7.38 2.39 -7.76
CA ALA A 174 -7.31 2.55 -9.22
C ALA A 174 -6.13 3.45 -9.61
N ALA A 175 -6.00 4.63 -9.00
CA ALA A 175 -4.88 5.54 -9.27
C ALA A 175 -3.52 4.88 -8.97
N TYR A 176 -3.42 4.16 -7.85
CA TYR A 176 -2.24 3.43 -7.44
C TYR A 176 -1.89 2.28 -8.41
N MET A 177 -2.90 1.56 -8.89
CA MET A 177 -2.75 0.48 -9.87
C MET A 177 -2.16 1.00 -11.18
N PHE A 178 -2.76 2.02 -11.78
CA PHE A 178 -2.27 2.59 -13.04
C PHE A 178 -0.85 3.13 -12.90
N ALA A 179 -0.56 3.86 -11.82
CA ALA A 179 0.76 4.41 -11.59
C ALA A 179 1.83 3.33 -11.43
N ASN A 180 1.56 2.27 -10.65
CA ASN A 180 2.55 1.21 -10.45
C ASN A 180 2.74 0.34 -11.70
N TYR A 181 1.67 -0.07 -12.39
CA TYR A 181 1.83 -0.82 -13.63
C TYR A 181 2.56 0.00 -14.70
N GLY A 182 2.28 1.31 -14.79
CA GLY A 182 3.03 2.21 -15.67
C GLY A 182 4.52 2.27 -15.34
N LEU A 183 4.88 2.34 -14.04
CA LEU A 183 6.28 2.30 -13.61
C LEU A 183 6.94 0.97 -13.90
N PHE A 184 6.31 -0.15 -13.56
CA PHE A 184 6.87 -1.47 -13.82
C PHE A 184 6.97 -1.78 -15.32
N PHE A 185 6.06 -1.23 -16.14
CA PHE A 185 6.20 -1.30 -17.59
C PHE A 185 7.47 -0.61 -18.07
N VAL A 186 7.74 0.61 -17.58
CA VAL A 186 8.98 1.33 -17.89
C VAL A 186 10.20 0.56 -17.41
N VAL A 187 10.19 0.07 -16.17
CA VAL A 187 11.28 -0.75 -15.61
C VAL A 187 11.56 -1.97 -16.48
N ASN A 188 10.49 -2.67 -16.93
CA ASN A 188 10.64 -3.85 -17.78
C ASN A 188 11.26 -3.56 -19.15
N GLN A 189 11.10 -2.34 -19.69
CA GLN A 189 11.70 -1.95 -20.96
C GLN A 189 13.19 -1.58 -20.83
N PHE A 190 13.62 -1.16 -19.63
CA PHE A 190 14.99 -0.72 -19.36
C PHE A 190 15.86 -1.76 -18.68
N GLN A 191 15.30 -2.84 -18.15
CA GLN A 191 16.06 -3.93 -17.55
C GLN A 191 16.78 -4.75 -18.62
N GLY A 192 18.03 -5.20 -18.32
CA GLY A 192 18.74 -6.17 -19.14
C GLY A 192 18.12 -7.57 -19.06
N GLU A 193 18.62 -8.50 -19.88
CA GLU A 193 18.15 -9.91 -19.88
C GLU A 193 18.32 -10.58 -18.52
N ASP A 194 19.39 -10.23 -17.79
CA ASP A 194 19.68 -10.74 -16.44
C ASP A 194 19.04 -9.93 -15.31
N ASP A 195 17.94 -9.21 -15.59
CA ASP A 195 17.29 -8.29 -14.64
C ASP A 195 18.23 -7.22 -14.04
N SER A 196 19.32 -6.92 -14.76
CA SER A 196 20.30 -5.88 -14.43
C SER A 196 19.81 -4.49 -14.85
N GLY A 197 20.43 -3.42 -14.32
CA GLY A 197 20.06 -2.04 -14.71
C GLY A 197 18.89 -1.49 -13.91
N GLN A 198 18.93 -1.73 -12.60
CA GLN A 198 17.85 -1.33 -11.69
C GLN A 198 18.22 -0.13 -10.81
N THR A 199 19.27 0.63 -11.18
CA THR A 199 19.67 1.82 -10.43
C THR A 199 19.24 3.10 -11.15
N PHE A 200 19.13 4.21 -10.43
CA PHE A 200 18.81 5.50 -11.06
C PHE A 200 19.76 5.89 -12.18
N ALA A 201 21.04 5.47 -12.09
CA ALA A 201 22.03 5.75 -13.11
C ALA A 201 21.72 5.10 -14.48
N ASP A 202 21.05 3.94 -14.46
CA ASP A 202 20.68 3.22 -15.67
C ASP A 202 19.58 3.94 -16.48
N TYR A 203 18.83 4.86 -15.83
CA TYR A 203 17.77 5.65 -16.45
C TYR A 203 18.25 7.01 -17.00
N ARG A 204 19.56 7.35 -16.86
CA ARG A 204 20.11 8.59 -17.43
C ARG A 204 19.98 8.60 -18.95
N GLY A 205 19.66 9.75 -19.49
CA GLY A 205 19.49 9.91 -20.94
C GLY A 205 18.26 9.23 -21.52
N MET A 206 17.33 8.76 -20.68
CA MET A 206 16.10 8.10 -21.10
C MET A 206 15.27 8.97 -22.06
N VAL A 207 15.24 10.28 -21.85
CA VAL A 207 14.55 11.26 -22.69
C VAL A 207 15.02 11.22 -24.15
N ARG A 208 16.28 10.92 -24.39
CA ARG A 208 16.84 10.79 -25.75
C ARG A 208 16.47 9.46 -26.41
N LYS A 209 16.30 8.40 -25.62
CA LYS A 209 15.99 7.05 -26.13
C LYS A 209 14.50 6.90 -26.44
N SER A 210 13.63 7.40 -25.58
CA SER A 210 12.18 7.36 -25.78
C SER A 210 11.49 8.41 -24.90
N SER A 211 11.08 9.49 -25.51
CA SER A 211 10.31 10.55 -24.84
C SER A 211 8.98 10.03 -24.28
N LEU A 212 8.38 9.02 -24.90
CA LEU A 212 7.12 8.44 -24.46
C LEU A 212 7.28 7.64 -23.16
N LEU A 213 8.33 6.83 -23.04
CA LEU A 213 8.63 6.08 -21.81
C LEU A 213 9.02 7.03 -20.67
N GLU A 214 9.79 8.06 -20.99
CA GLU A 214 10.18 9.10 -20.02
C GLU A 214 8.94 9.85 -19.51
N SER A 215 8.05 10.33 -20.38
CA SER A 215 6.81 10.99 -19.99
C SER A 215 5.93 10.07 -19.12
N SER A 216 5.85 8.78 -19.48
CA SER A 216 5.14 7.78 -18.67
C SER A 216 5.77 7.65 -17.28
N LEU A 217 7.10 7.58 -17.18
CA LEU A 217 7.82 7.53 -15.90
C LEU A 217 7.46 8.74 -15.02
N VAL A 218 7.62 9.94 -15.58
CA VAL A 218 7.41 11.20 -14.85
C VAL A 218 5.97 11.33 -14.37
N ILE A 219 4.98 11.04 -15.22
CA ILE A 219 3.55 11.12 -14.87
C ILE A 219 3.21 10.12 -13.75
N ASN A 220 3.69 8.89 -13.84
CA ASN A 220 3.41 7.87 -12.84
C ASN A 220 4.10 8.17 -11.49
N LEU A 221 5.35 8.64 -11.51
CA LEU A 221 6.05 9.08 -10.30
C LEU A 221 5.36 10.30 -9.67
N ALA A 222 4.93 11.28 -10.48
CA ALA A 222 4.17 12.44 -10.01
C ALA A 222 2.84 12.01 -9.37
N SER A 223 2.17 11.00 -9.93
CA SER A 223 0.94 10.45 -9.37
C SER A 223 1.20 9.79 -8.00
N LEU A 224 2.21 8.95 -7.87
CA LEU A 224 2.57 8.35 -6.57
C LEU A 224 3.04 9.38 -5.54
N ALA A 225 3.76 10.41 -5.97
CA ALA A 225 4.14 11.54 -5.12
C ALA A 225 2.90 12.31 -4.62
N GLY A 226 1.84 12.36 -5.42
CA GLY A 226 0.64 13.14 -5.13
C GLY A 226 0.82 14.60 -5.53
N ILE A 227 1.40 14.85 -6.71
CA ILE A 227 1.56 16.21 -7.26
C ILE A 227 0.29 16.55 -8.06
N PRO A 228 -0.36 17.72 -7.82
CA PRO A 228 -1.48 18.17 -8.64
C PRO A 228 -1.03 18.35 -10.10
N PRO A 229 -1.85 18.01 -11.09
CA PRO A 229 -3.25 17.56 -11.07
C PRO A 229 -3.43 16.04 -11.19
N THR A 230 -2.54 15.23 -10.68
CA THR A 230 -2.56 13.77 -10.87
C THR A 230 -3.65 13.06 -10.04
N ALA A 231 -4.06 11.87 -10.49
CA ALA A 231 -5.05 11.06 -9.78
C ALA A 231 -4.60 10.67 -8.35
N GLY A 232 -3.30 10.42 -8.14
CA GLY A 232 -2.76 10.13 -6.82
C GLY A 232 -2.90 11.26 -5.81
N PHE A 233 -2.82 12.53 -6.27
CA PHE A 233 -3.10 13.68 -5.43
C PHE A 233 -4.54 13.67 -4.92
N PHE A 234 -5.52 13.51 -5.83
CA PHE A 234 -6.93 13.45 -5.43
C PHE A 234 -7.23 12.29 -4.51
N GLY A 235 -6.60 11.13 -4.73
CA GLY A 235 -6.74 9.98 -3.84
C GLY A 235 -6.22 10.27 -2.42
N LYS A 236 -5.03 10.87 -2.29
CA LYS A 236 -4.49 11.30 -0.98
C LYS A 236 -5.38 12.37 -0.33
N LEU A 237 -5.91 13.30 -1.12
CA LEU A 237 -6.81 14.35 -0.63
C LEU A 237 -8.10 13.74 -0.05
N LEU A 238 -8.69 12.75 -0.71
CA LEU A 238 -9.89 12.07 -0.19
C LEU A 238 -9.60 11.37 1.16
N ILE A 239 -8.43 10.74 1.31
CA ILE A 239 -8.01 10.13 2.59
C ILE A 239 -7.86 11.21 3.67
N LEU A 240 -7.26 12.37 3.35
CA LEU A 240 -7.13 13.49 4.29
C LEU A 240 -8.50 14.02 4.72
N ILE A 241 -9.46 14.13 3.80
CA ILE A 241 -10.83 14.52 4.11
C ILE A 241 -11.49 13.51 5.07
N MET A 242 -11.32 12.21 4.84
CA MET A 242 -11.82 11.18 5.77
C MET A 242 -11.19 11.31 7.15
N ALA A 243 -9.87 11.49 7.22
CA ALA A 243 -9.16 11.66 8.48
C ALA A 243 -9.59 12.95 9.22
N TRP A 244 -9.94 14.01 8.49
CA TRP A 244 -10.52 15.22 9.03
C TRP A 244 -11.88 14.97 9.69
N TYR A 245 -12.79 14.31 9.00
CA TYR A 245 -14.10 13.92 9.57
C TYR A 245 -13.96 13.00 10.79
N ALA A 246 -12.96 12.13 10.78
CA ALA A 246 -12.62 11.27 11.91
C ALA A 246 -11.87 11.99 13.05
N GLN A 247 -11.54 13.28 12.90
CA GLN A 247 -10.75 14.06 13.87
C GLN A 247 -9.36 13.43 14.19
N LEU A 248 -8.76 12.74 13.24
CA LEU A 248 -7.44 12.12 13.36
C LEU A 248 -6.32 13.09 12.93
N TYR A 249 -6.31 14.31 13.50
CA TYR A 249 -5.44 15.41 13.06
C TYR A 249 -3.94 15.08 13.13
N TRP A 250 -3.51 14.37 14.18
CA TRP A 250 -2.12 13.97 14.32
C TRP A 250 -1.69 13.00 13.19
N LEU A 251 -2.59 12.10 12.79
CA LEU A 251 -2.34 11.14 11.71
C LEU A 251 -2.32 11.84 10.34
N MET A 252 -3.18 12.86 10.15
CA MET A 252 -3.13 13.75 8.98
C MET A 252 -1.78 14.45 8.86
N ALA A 253 -1.25 14.98 9.96
CA ALA A 253 0.07 15.64 9.96
C ALA A 253 1.18 14.68 9.53
N ILE A 254 1.17 13.42 10.02
CA ILE A 254 2.11 12.37 9.62
C ILE A 254 1.94 12.02 8.14
N MET A 255 0.71 11.92 7.64
CA MET A 255 0.42 11.63 6.23
C MET A 255 0.94 12.76 5.31
N ILE A 256 0.72 14.02 5.67
CA ILE A 256 1.22 15.18 4.92
C ILE A 256 2.74 15.18 4.92
N PHE A 257 3.37 15.02 6.10
CA PHE A 257 4.82 14.94 6.21
C PHE A 257 5.39 13.80 5.36
N GLY A 258 4.83 12.59 5.44
CA GLY A 258 5.23 11.45 4.63
C GLY A 258 5.09 11.71 3.13
N SER A 259 4.02 12.41 2.70
CA SER A 259 3.83 12.79 1.31
C SER A 259 4.91 13.77 0.82
N VAL A 260 5.29 14.75 1.64
CA VAL A 260 6.40 15.67 1.33
C VAL A 260 7.72 14.92 1.21
N VAL A 261 8.01 14.02 2.14
CA VAL A 261 9.22 13.18 2.09
C VAL A 261 9.23 12.31 0.82
N SER A 262 8.07 11.78 0.41
CA SER A 262 7.97 10.96 -0.80
C SER A 262 8.35 11.71 -2.08
N ILE A 263 8.09 13.00 -2.16
CA ILE A 263 8.47 13.84 -3.31
C ILE A 263 9.99 13.79 -3.51
N TYR A 264 10.78 13.81 -2.44
CA TYR A 264 12.23 13.83 -2.52
C TYR A 264 12.81 12.63 -3.29
N TYR A 265 12.44 11.41 -2.93
CA TYR A 265 12.99 10.23 -3.58
C TYR A 265 12.39 9.97 -4.97
N TYR A 266 11.13 10.33 -5.21
CA TYR A 266 10.55 10.27 -6.55
C TYR A 266 11.20 11.29 -7.48
N PHE A 267 11.44 12.51 -6.98
CA PHE A 267 12.12 13.54 -7.76
C PHE A 267 13.56 13.17 -8.08
N GLY A 268 14.24 12.43 -7.20
CA GLY A 268 15.56 11.86 -7.45
C GLY A 268 15.60 10.99 -8.71
N TRP A 269 14.60 10.10 -8.86
CA TRP A 269 14.48 9.25 -10.05
C TRP A 269 14.05 10.04 -11.29
N MET A 270 13.07 10.95 -11.18
CA MET A 270 12.69 11.85 -12.29
C MET A 270 13.88 12.66 -12.79
N ARG A 271 14.67 13.24 -11.90
CA ARG A 271 15.87 14.01 -12.26
C ARG A 271 16.87 13.14 -13.01
N ALA A 272 17.08 11.91 -12.58
CA ALA A 272 18.01 11.00 -13.26
C ALA A 272 17.54 10.67 -14.68
N SER A 273 16.23 10.49 -14.92
CA SER A 273 15.70 10.21 -16.26
C SER A 273 15.79 11.39 -17.23
N LEU A 274 15.70 12.61 -16.70
CA LEU A 274 15.80 13.87 -17.46
C LEU A 274 17.26 14.33 -17.71
N ASP A 275 18.25 13.70 -17.05
CA ASP A 275 19.64 14.06 -17.21
C ASP A 275 20.10 13.77 -18.65
N PHE A 276 20.57 14.80 -19.35
CA PHE A 276 21.07 14.69 -20.74
C PHE A 276 22.52 14.13 -20.84
N ALA A 277 23.16 13.84 -19.72
CA ALA A 277 24.46 13.15 -19.73
C ALA A 277 24.30 11.76 -20.35
N ASP A 278 25.20 11.36 -21.22
CA ASP A 278 25.18 10.06 -21.89
C ASP A 278 25.19 8.93 -20.84
N GLY A 279 24.00 8.44 -20.49
CA GLY A 279 23.84 7.17 -19.83
C GLY A 279 24.25 6.09 -20.83
N GLY A 280 25.24 5.26 -20.45
CA GLY A 280 25.87 4.27 -21.32
C GLY A 280 24.88 3.52 -22.23
N GLU A 281 25.42 3.08 -23.39
CA GLU A 281 24.71 2.44 -24.51
C GLU A 281 23.97 1.14 -24.13
N ARG A 282 22.88 1.24 -23.36
CA ARG A 282 21.94 0.10 -23.26
C ARG A 282 20.81 0.31 -24.26
N PRO A 283 20.68 -0.55 -25.29
CA PRO A 283 19.54 -0.50 -26.19
C PRO A 283 18.25 -0.81 -25.43
N LEU A 284 17.15 -0.20 -25.87
CA LEU A 284 15.81 -0.61 -25.38
C LEU A 284 15.58 -2.07 -25.78
N ARG A 285 14.95 -2.84 -24.92
CA ARG A 285 14.54 -4.21 -25.22
C ARG A 285 13.59 -4.19 -26.42
N GLU A 286 14.02 -4.73 -27.56
CA GLU A 286 13.17 -4.87 -28.73
C GLU A 286 11.97 -5.76 -28.39
N ASN A 287 10.77 -5.25 -28.64
CA ASN A 287 9.53 -5.99 -28.38
C ASN A 287 9.50 -7.25 -29.25
N GLY A 288 9.64 -8.42 -28.61
CA GLY A 288 9.06 -9.65 -29.10
C GLY A 288 9.72 -10.35 -30.28
N ALA A 289 10.97 -10.07 -30.64
CA ALA A 289 11.71 -10.98 -31.50
C ALA A 289 12.14 -12.19 -30.67
N LEU A 290 11.36 -13.29 -30.73
CA LEU A 290 11.89 -14.61 -30.45
C LEU A 290 13.13 -14.79 -31.35
N ALA A 291 14.31 -14.88 -30.71
CA ALA A 291 15.52 -15.22 -31.45
C ALA A 291 15.24 -16.53 -32.22
N PRO A 292 15.54 -16.58 -33.53
CA PRO A 292 15.45 -17.84 -34.24
C PRO A 292 16.46 -18.82 -33.61
N THR A 293 15.96 -19.99 -33.27
CA THR A 293 16.67 -21.16 -32.75
C THR A 293 17.83 -21.56 -33.62
#